data_eac695f0c5e93b1141c786c1adb675e7
#
_entry.id   eac695f0c5e93b1141c786c1adb675e7
#
_cell.length_a   1.000
_cell.length_b   1.000
_cell.length_c   1.000
_cell.angle_alpha   90.00
_cell.angle_beta   90.00
_cell.angle_gamma   90.00
#
_symmetry.space_group_name_H-M   'P 1'
#
loop_
_entity.id
_entity.type
_entity.pdbx_description
1 polymer ?
#
loop_
_entity_poly.entity_id
_entity_poly.type
_entity_poly.pdbx_seq_one_letter_code
_entity_poly.pdbx_strand_id
1 'polypeptide(L)'
;MTDSGTFQSYVYGDVEVEVDEIVKFQKDIGVDIATMLDVFTRPDMTYSQVEHAVQETIDRADISVKTADGMMLNGPIQGGLYPELRAKSAREMSAFDFAIHPIGGIVPVMEQQKFKELTKIMLASKSNLKPHRPIHMFGCGHPMLFPILVAMGADLFDSAAYVLFARDGRLLTPWGTEKISDIQEWPLIMPSISSLSPEEVRKMSKEKRTEVLSRFNLEVTLQEMGRCKQAVRDGKIWLLAERRSHQHPALREAFLWLTTNPSKTEMVPLILDEHSASREAGNERGMWEENWDWIISSQLTPKKGSEAWGGHDTLSRPHIEMARRRLLSRWKSRKNGEILVFYGKGPPWRNKIGDLVDRLSSLDCDIFVMTPIGLLPFSLEDLNPWAHIEGPEWLWKKGPDYSGIRVELEKLGIVNRQIITIDISNTEDLHAEVFEKLGIEPTVSSPQNRHTQQIMDKLCLLYNVSYNDSESICVDLDFVMSNTGRVRNVVDSKGSHLFSQRLAEGGLSLTVAGAKELRAYRSLPLPDTVPENYSEKTGCGPAYVVVDKDAEPFIRMGRNVMHGFTLACDSWIRPGEGVLIVNSEGELLGFGTSQTTCQELKHFSKGIAVKVRQGCA
;
A
#
# COMPACT_ATOMS: atom_id res chain seq x y z
N MET A 1 18.96 21.25 9.61
CA MET A 1 18.78 21.29 8.15
C MET A 1 18.48 22.70 7.73
N THR A 2 19.13 23.18 6.67
CA THR A 2 18.95 24.52 6.10
C THR A 2 18.51 24.44 4.64
N ASP A 3 17.83 25.50 4.17
CA ASP A 3 17.50 25.73 2.78
C ASP A 3 18.61 26.53 2.08
N SER A 4 18.71 26.43 0.75
CA SER A 4 19.67 27.20 -0.07
C SER A 4 19.23 28.66 -0.29
N GLY A 5 17.98 28.99 -0.01
CA GLY A 5 17.41 30.31 -0.25
C GLY A 5 16.86 30.52 -1.65
N THR A 6 16.83 29.51 -2.51
CA THR A 6 16.32 29.62 -3.90
C THR A 6 14.88 30.18 -3.95
N PHE A 7 14.00 29.77 -3.02
CA PHE A 7 12.65 30.32 -2.94
C PHE A 7 12.61 31.82 -2.61
N GLN A 8 13.60 32.32 -1.89
CA GLN A 8 13.71 33.75 -1.55
C GLN A 8 13.99 34.59 -2.80
N SER A 9 14.74 34.07 -3.77
CA SER A 9 14.95 34.72 -5.07
C SER A 9 13.63 34.93 -5.83
N TYR A 10 12.70 33.97 -5.71
CA TYR A 10 11.34 34.11 -6.28
C TYR A 10 10.53 35.23 -5.59
N VAL A 11 10.68 35.41 -4.29
CA VAL A 11 9.89 36.39 -3.50
C VAL A 11 10.49 37.78 -3.55
N TYR A 12 11.82 37.92 -3.52
CA TYR A 12 12.53 39.19 -3.32
C TYR A 12 13.38 39.64 -4.52
N GLY A 13 13.47 38.84 -5.59
CA GLY A 13 14.31 39.09 -6.75
C GLY A 13 15.62 38.30 -6.73
N ASP A 14 16.37 38.34 -7.85
CA ASP A 14 17.57 37.55 -8.01
C ASP A 14 18.62 37.83 -6.92
N VAL A 15 19.13 36.79 -6.34
CA VAL A 15 20.26 36.79 -5.41
C VAL A 15 21.42 36.13 -6.14
N GLU A 16 22.46 36.90 -6.44
CA GLU A 16 23.68 36.37 -7.07
C GLU A 16 24.52 35.68 -5.97
N VAL A 17 24.47 34.35 -5.94
CA VAL A 17 25.29 33.51 -5.05
C VAL A 17 25.84 32.35 -5.87
N GLU A 18 27.14 32.08 -5.76
CA GLU A 18 27.76 30.95 -6.40
C GLU A 18 27.34 29.61 -5.77
N VAL A 19 27.27 28.55 -6.60
CA VAL A 19 26.76 27.24 -6.21
C VAL A 19 27.56 26.62 -5.05
N ASP A 20 28.89 26.76 -5.07
CA ASP A 20 29.75 26.24 -4.03
C ASP A 20 29.77 27.13 -2.77
N GLU A 21 29.57 28.44 -2.94
CA GLU A 21 29.56 29.41 -1.83
C GLU A 21 28.42 29.10 -0.85
N ILE A 22 27.20 28.82 -1.36
CA ILE A 22 26.06 28.53 -0.49
C ILE A 22 26.25 27.20 0.29
N VAL A 23 26.89 26.20 -0.32
CA VAL A 23 27.19 24.92 0.34
C VAL A 23 28.29 25.12 1.41
N LYS A 24 29.35 25.90 1.08
CA LYS A 24 30.41 26.26 2.04
C LYS A 24 29.84 27.02 3.23
N PHE A 25 29.02 28.02 2.99
CA PHE A 25 28.37 28.80 4.05
C PHE A 25 27.59 27.92 5.01
N GLN A 26 26.77 26.98 4.48
CA GLN A 26 26.01 26.05 5.30
C GLN A 26 26.93 25.11 6.11
N LYS A 27 28.06 24.69 5.52
CA LYS A 27 29.07 23.88 6.21
C LYS A 27 29.75 24.67 7.33
N ASP A 28 30.10 25.94 7.09
CA ASP A 28 30.82 26.80 8.04
C ASP A 28 29.96 27.15 9.27
N ILE A 29 28.65 27.29 9.11
CA ILE A 29 27.72 27.47 10.24
C ILE A 29 27.37 26.16 10.97
N GLY A 30 27.90 25.00 10.52
CA GLY A 30 27.81 23.72 11.23
C GLY A 30 26.47 23.04 11.17
N VAL A 31 25.76 23.09 10.04
CA VAL A 31 24.49 22.37 9.87
C VAL A 31 24.73 20.88 9.65
N ASP A 32 23.80 20.03 10.10
CA ASP A 32 23.88 18.59 9.87
C ASP A 32 23.53 18.23 8.42
N ILE A 33 22.55 18.93 7.84
CA ILE A 33 22.05 18.72 6.48
C ILE A 33 21.91 20.05 5.78
N ALA A 34 22.65 20.23 4.68
CA ALA A 34 22.57 21.40 3.81
C ALA A 34 21.66 21.16 2.61
N THR A 35 21.33 22.19 1.86
CA THR A 35 20.61 22.10 0.58
C THR A 35 21.41 22.76 -0.52
N MET A 36 21.60 22.09 -1.65
CA MET A 36 22.24 22.67 -2.82
C MET A 36 21.40 23.77 -3.45
N LEU A 37 22.03 24.66 -4.20
CA LEU A 37 21.35 25.73 -4.92
C LEU A 37 20.72 25.16 -6.20
N ASP A 38 19.39 25.03 -6.22
CA ASP A 38 18.60 24.60 -7.37
C ASP A 38 18.04 25.79 -8.17
N VAL A 39 17.41 25.54 -9.29
CA VAL A 39 16.70 26.55 -10.09
C VAL A 39 15.19 26.35 -9.90
N PHE A 40 14.55 27.31 -9.25
CA PHE A 40 13.13 27.23 -8.91
C PHE A 40 12.23 27.23 -10.14
N THR A 41 11.37 26.20 -10.27
CA THR A 41 10.42 26.08 -11.37
C THR A 41 9.01 26.46 -10.94
N ARG A 42 8.37 27.37 -11.70
CA ARG A 42 7.02 27.86 -11.44
C ARG A 42 5.97 27.18 -12.31
N PRO A 43 4.69 27.13 -11.87
CA PRO A 43 3.60 26.56 -12.67
C PRO A 43 3.28 27.29 -13.98
N ASP A 44 3.69 28.55 -14.11
CA ASP A 44 3.45 29.39 -15.30
C ASP A 44 4.57 29.32 -16.35
N MET A 45 5.67 28.61 -16.04
CA MET A 45 6.79 28.45 -16.98
C MET A 45 6.44 27.48 -18.10
N THR A 46 6.95 27.80 -19.31
CA THR A 46 6.84 26.91 -20.48
C THR A 46 7.71 25.66 -20.30
N TYR A 47 7.42 24.61 -21.06
CA TYR A 47 8.20 23.37 -21.04
C TYR A 47 9.70 23.61 -21.21
N SER A 48 10.09 24.41 -22.23
CA SER A 48 11.51 24.71 -22.51
C SER A 48 12.20 25.46 -21.37
N GLN A 49 11.49 26.39 -20.71
CA GLN A 49 12.04 27.09 -19.54
C GLN A 49 12.26 26.15 -18.37
N VAL A 50 11.29 25.24 -18.12
CA VAL A 50 11.42 24.25 -17.06
C VAL A 50 12.50 23.22 -17.39
N GLU A 51 12.60 22.78 -18.63
CA GLU A 51 13.66 21.85 -19.07
C GLU A 51 15.05 22.45 -18.86
N HIS A 52 15.25 23.72 -19.19
CA HIS A 52 16.51 24.43 -18.94
C HIS A 52 16.82 24.51 -17.45
N ALA A 53 15.85 24.91 -16.63
CA ALA A 53 16.00 24.98 -15.17
C ALA A 53 16.32 23.64 -14.52
N VAL A 54 15.72 22.56 -15.00
CA VAL A 54 16.02 21.18 -14.58
C VAL A 54 17.45 20.81 -14.93
N GLN A 55 17.88 21.07 -16.18
CA GLN A 55 19.23 20.76 -16.61
C GLN A 55 20.28 21.53 -15.80
N GLU A 56 20.06 22.83 -15.60
CA GLU A 56 20.95 23.66 -14.79
C GLU A 56 21.02 23.17 -13.34
N THR A 57 19.89 22.76 -12.73
CA THR A 57 19.90 22.16 -11.39
C THR A 57 20.74 20.88 -11.35
N ILE A 58 20.64 20.02 -12.38
CA ILE A 58 21.43 18.79 -12.48
C ILE A 58 22.91 19.10 -12.64
N ASP A 59 23.26 20.07 -13.48
CA ASP A 59 24.66 20.46 -13.74
C ASP A 59 25.36 20.99 -12.46
N ARG A 60 24.60 21.60 -11.53
CA ARG A 60 25.09 22.08 -10.23
C ARG A 60 25.33 20.96 -9.23
N ALA A 61 24.81 19.74 -9.44
CA ALA A 61 24.83 18.67 -8.46
C ALA A 61 26.26 18.18 -8.15
N ASP A 62 27.12 17.99 -9.16
CA ASP A 62 28.47 17.48 -8.98
C ASP A 62 29.35 18.39 -8.11
N ILE A 63 29.35 19.70 -8.40
CA ILE A 63 30.12 20.67 -7.59
C ILE A 63 29.55 20.77 -6.17
N SER A 64 28.23 20.71 -6.01
CA SER A 64 27.59 20.77 -4.69
C SER A 64 27.98 19.58 -3.81
N VAL A 65 27.93 18.36 -4.35
CA VAL A 65 28.32 17.13 -3.62
C VAL A 65 29.80 17.15 -3.25
N LYS A 66 30.68 17.56 -4.17
CA LYS A 66 32.12 17.69 -3.91
C LYS A 66 32.41 18.73 -2.82
N THR A 67 31.72 19.87 -2.84
CA THR A 67 31.88 20.94 -1.83
C THR A 67 31.35 20.52 -0.47
N ALA A 68 30.29 19.73 -0.41
CA ALA A 68 29.76 19.20 0.86
C ALA A 68 30.76 18.32 1.60
N ASP A 69 31.61 17.56 0.89
CA ASP A 69 32.74 16.80 1.46
C ASP A 69 32.34 16.02 2.72
N GLY A 70 31.37 15.12 2.58
CA GLY A 70 30.87 14.24 3.65
C GLY A 70 29.76 14.83 4.54
N MET A 71 29.45 16.14 4.44
CA MET A 71 28.24 16.70 5.03
C MET A 71 27.01 16.19 4.26
N MET A 72 25.94 15.85 4.99
CA MET A 72 24.68 15.46 4.33
C MET A 72 24.11 16.61 3.50
N LEU A 73 23.71 16.31 2.26
CA LEU A 73 23.23 17.31 1.31
C LEU A 73 21.87 16.89 0.72
N ASN A 74 20.96 17.84 0.62
CA ASN A 74 19.70 17.70 -0.08
C ASN A 74 19.89 17.97 -1.57
N GLY A 75 19.32 17.10 -2.42
CA GLY A 75 19.23 17.28 -3.87
C GLY A 75 17.79 17.53 -4.30
N PRO A 76 17.35 18.81 -4.48
CA PRO A 76 15.99 19.14 -4.84
C PRO A 76 15.59 18.62 -6.22
N ILE A 77 14.35 18.13 -6.33
CA ILE A 77 13.74 17.68 -7.59
C ILE A 77 12.86 18.81 -8.13
N GLN A 78 13.24 19.36 -9.26
CA GLN A 78 12.51 20.38 -10.00
C GLN A 78 11.84 19.77 -11.25
N GLY A 79 10.96 20.50 -11.94
CA GLY A 79 10.28 20.03 -13.16
C GLY A 79 8.92 20.66 -13.41
N GLY A 80 8.56 21.73 -12.68
CA GLY A 80 7.30 22.46 -12.86
C GLY A 80 6.09 21.54 -12.75
N LEU A 81 5.15 21.70 -13.66
CA LEU A 81 3.95 20.84 -13.82
C LEU A 81 4.14 19.68 -14.82
N TYR A 82 5.37 19.43 -15.28
CA TYR A 82 5.66 18.44 -16.32
C TYR A 82 6.18 17.13 -15.70
N PRO A 83 5.36 16.06 -15.64
CA PRO A 83 5.73 14.80 -15.00
C PRO A 83 6.99 14.16 -15.59
N GLU A 84 7.19 14.26 -16.91
CA GLU A 84 8.38 13.73 -17.59
C GLU A 84 9.67 14.45 -17.19
N LEU A 85 9.61 15.77 -16.95
CA LEU A 85 10.74 16.54 -16.43
C LEU A 85 11.00 16.25 -14.95
N ARG A 86 9.96 16.02 -14.15
CA ARG A 86 10.08 15.53 -12.77
C ARG A 86 10.77 14.17 -12.72
N ALA A 87 10.35 13.25 -13.61
CA ALA A 87 10.96 11.92 -13.73
C ALA A 87 12.42 12.00 -14.18
N LYS A 88 12.75 12.86 -15.16
CA LYS A 88 14.14 13.13 -15.59
C LYS A 88 14.97 13.64 -14.41
N SER A 89 14.52 14.71 -13.77
CA SER A 89 15.19 15.31 -12.61
C SER A 89 15.44 14.27 -11.51
N ALA A 90 14.43 13.48 -11.16
CA ALA A 90 14.54 12.44 -10.13
C ALA A 90 15.58 11.37 -10.49
N ARG A 91 15.57 10.85 -11.73
CA ARG A 91 16.56 9.84 -12.16
C ARG A 91 17.98 10.37 -12.14
N GLU A 92 18.21 11.54 -12.72
CA GLU A 92 19.56 12.10 -12.84
C GLU A 92 20.10 12.55 -11.49
N MET A 93 19.29 13.21 -10.66
CA MET A 93 19.68 13.58 -9.29
C MET A 93 19.92 12.36 -8.39
N SER A 94 19.22 11.25 -8.61
CA SER A 94 19.48 9.98 -7.88
C SER A 94 20.85 9.37 -8.13
N ALA A 95 21.53 9.75 -9.21
CA ALA A 95 22.88 9.26 -9.51
C ALA A 95 23.94 9.84 -8.53
N PHE A 96 23.69 11.01 -7.96
CA PHE A 96 24.57 11.66 -7.01
C PHE A 96 24.32 11.21 -5.57
N ASP A 97 25.27 11.47 -4.68
CA ASP A 97 25.19 11.07 -3.27
C ASP A 97 24.48 12.13 -2.42
N PHE A 98 23.18 12.31 -2.68
CA PHE A 98 22.31 13.12 -1.84
C PHE A 98 21.68 12.31 -0.70
N ALA A 99 21.53 12.93 0.46
CA ALA A 99 20.91 12.30 1.62
C ALA A 99 19.38 12.29 1.55
N ILE A 100 18.78 13.37 1.03
CA ILE A 100 17.33 13.58 0.96
C ILE A 100 17.00 14.22 -0.40
N HIS A 101 15.81 13.92 -0.94
CA HIS A 101 15.30 14.60 -2.12
C HIS A 101 14.08 15.47 -1.78
N PRO A 102 14.25 16.78 -1.64
CA PRO A 102 13.13 17.71 -1.58
C PRO A 102 12.40 17.81 -2.91
N ILE A 103 11.07 17.87 -2.88
CA ILE A 103 10.25 18.19 -4.05
C ILE A 103 10.02 19.69 -4.07
N GLY A 104 10.72 20.39 -4.96
CA GLY A 104 10.69 21.83 -5.08
C GLY A 104 9.57 22.35 -6.00
N GLY A 105 9.30 23.67 -5.95
CA GLY A 105 8.34 24.34 -6.83
C GLY A 105 6.86 24.00 -6.58
N ILE A 106 6.52 23.41 -5.43
CA ILE A 106 5.14 22.93 -5.15
C ILE A 106 4.28 23.92 -4.37
N VAL A 107 4.86 24.92 -3.71
CA VAL A 107 4.10 25.90 -2.89
C VAL A 107 3.03 26.61 -3.73
N PRO A 108 3.33 27.20 -4.93
CA PRO A 108 2.29 27.83 -5.75
C PRO A 108 1.21 26.86 -6.25
N VAL A 109 1.55 25.58 -6.42
CA VAL A 109 0.58 24.53 -6.81
C VAL A 109 -0.42 24.29 -5.68
N MET A 110 0.07 24.25 -4.44
CA MET A 110 -0.78 24.07 -3.23
C MET A 110 -1.64 25.32 -2.97
N GLU A 111 -1.08 26.52 -3.10
CA GLU A 111 -1.83 27.77 -2.91
C GLU A 111 -2.98 27.91 -3.90
N GLN A 112 -2.80 27.41 -5.13
CA GLN A 112 -3.83 27.36 -6.16
C GLN A 112 -4.77 26.17 -6.02
N GLN A 113 -4.62 25.35 -4.99
CA GLN A 113 -5.39 24.12 -4.72
C GLN A 113 -5.35 23.10 -5.88
N LYS A 114 -4.30 23.12 -6.69
CA LYS A 114 -4.08 22.16 -7.80
C LYS A 114 -3.55 20.83 -7.26
N PHE A 115 -4.35 20.16 -6.40
CA PHE A 115 -3.87 18.96 -5.67
C PHE A 115 -3.75 17.74 -6.59
N LYS A 116 -4.51 17.66 -7.67
CA LYS A 116 -4.30 16.66 -8.73
C LYS A 116 -2.89 16.80 -9.33
N GLU A 117 -2.48 18.01 -9.68
CA GLU A 117 -1.14 18.25 -10.21
C GLU A 117 -0.05 17.97 -9.16
N LEU A 118 -0.30 18.29 -7.90
CA LEU A 118 0.62 17.94 -6.81
C LEU A 118 0.81 16.42 -6.69
N THR A 119 -0.26 15.63 -6.83
CA THR A 119 -0.14 14.16 -6.81
C THR A 119 0.60 13.62 -8.03
N LYS A 120 0.41 14.20 -9.22
CA LYS A 120 1.19 13.85 -10.43
C LYS A 120 2.69 14.13 -10.23
N ILE A 121 3.02 15.32 -9.70
CA ILE A 121 4.41 15.72 -9.39
C ILE A 121 5.05 14.73 -8.42
N MET A 122 4.36 14.42 -7.32
CA MET A 122 4.85 13.50 -6.30
C MET A 122 5.08 12.10 -6.87
N LEU A 123 4.12 11.59 -7.65
CA LEU A 123 4.17 10.25 -8.22
C LEU A 123 5.34 10.11 -9.22
N ALA A 124 5.45 11.06 -10.17
CA ALA A 124 6.53 11.07 -11.16
C ALA A 124 7.92 11.20 -10.52
N SER A 125 8.03 11.96 -9.43
CA SER A 125 9.29 12.08 -8.69
C SER A 125 9.61 10.81 -7.92
N LYS A 126 8.70 10.33 -7.07
CA LYS A 126 8.93 9.19 -6.17
C LYS A 126 9.26 7.90 -6.90
N SER A 127 8.55 7.58 -7.97
CA SER A 127 8.76 6.35 -8.74
C SER A 127 10.13 6.27 -9.45
N ASN A 128 10.81 7.42 -9.60
CA ASN A 128 12.11 7.53 -10.24
C ASN A 128 13.27 7.81 -9.26
N LEU A 129 12.98 7.91 -7.97
CA LEU A 129 13.97 8.08 -6.91
C LEU A 129 14.37 6.73 -6.31
N LYS A 130 15.60 6.62 -5.80
CA LYS A 130 16.04 5.45 -5.06
C LYS A 130 15.23 5.28 -3.77
N PRO A 131 14.67 4.08 -3.48
CA PRO A 131 13.72 3.87 -2.40
C PRO A 131 14.25 4.20 -0.99
N HIS A 132 15.56 4.11 -0.77
CA HIS A 132 16.19 4.33 0.53
C HIS A 132 16.37 5.81 0.91
N ARG A 133 16.12 6.74 -0.03
CA ARG A 133 16.26 8.17 0.21
C ARG A 133 14.92 8.79 0.59
N PRO A 134 14.86 9.49 1.74
CA PRO A 134 13.66 10.20 2.14
C PRO A 134 13.26 11.28 1.14
N ILE A 135 11.95 11.49 1.03
CA ILE A 135 11.35 12.57 0.25
C ILE A 135 10.85 13.65 1.18
N HIS A 136 11.22 14.90 0.90
CA HIS A 136 10.80 16.08 1.62
C HIS A 136 9.86 16.93 0.77
N MET A 137 8.65 17.18 1.24
CA MET A 137 7.68 18.04 0.57
C MET A 137 7.92 19.49 0.97
N PHE A 138 8.73 20.22 0.20
CA PHE A 138 9.15 21.60 0.52
C PHE A 138 7.97 22.57 0.64
N GLY A 139 7.86 23.22 1.80
CA GLY A 139 6.83 24.21 2.09
C GLY A 139 5.42 23.63 2.28
N CYS A 140 5.26 22.31 2.32
CA CYS A 140 3.96 21.65 2.45
C CYS A 140 3.57 21.51 3.93
N GLY A 141 2.67 22.36 4.43
CA GLY A 141 2.29 22.38 5.85
C GLY A 141 0.79 22.37 6.11
N HIS A 142 -0.06 22.25 5.09
CA HIS A 142 -1.50 22.14 5.34
C HIS A 142 -1.87 20.72 5.76
N PRO A 143 -2.43 20.50 6.97
CA PRO A 143 -2.66 19.18 7.53
C PRO A 143 -3.57 18.28 6.67
N MET A 144 -4.50 18.84 5.91
CA MET A 144 -5.39 18.03 5.04
C MET A 144 -4.65 17.26 3.93
N LEU A 145 -3.44 17.70 3.53
CA LEU A 145 -2.64 17.08 2.47
C LEU A 145 -1.78 15.91 2.99
N PHE A 146 -1.48 15.87 4.28
CA PHE A 146 -0.55 14.89 4.82
C PHE A 146 -0.96 13.45 4.54
N PRO A 147 -2.23 13.03 4.74
CA PRO A 147 -2.58 11.62 4.54
C PRO A 147 -2.34 11.12 3.11
N ILE A 148 -2.68 11.90 2.09
CA ILE A 148 -2.48 11.49 0.70
C ILE A 148 -0.98 11.47 0.33
N LEU A 149 -0.22 12.48 0.74
CA LEU A 149 1.21 12.56 0.45
C LEU A 149 2.01 11.50 1.18
N VAL A 150 1.69 11.24 2.47
CA VAL A 150 2.31 10.14 3.24
C VAL A 150 1.94 8.77 2.64
N ALA A 151 0.70 8.59 2.17
CA ALA A 151 0.30 7.36 1.46
C ALA A 151 1.10 7.14 0.18
N MET A 152 1.51 8.21 -0.49
CA MET A 152 2.39 8.19 -1.67
C MET A 152 3.88 8.10 -1.34
N GLY A 153 4.26 8.08 -0.06
CA GLY A 153 5.65 7.90 0.38
C GLY A 153 6.43 9.18 0.65
N ALA A 154 5.77 10.29 1.00
CA ALA A 154 6.43 11.46 1.57
C ALA A 154 6.87 11.18 3.02
N ASP A 155 8.10 11.59 3.36
CA ASP A 155 8.73 11.31 4.65
C ASP A 155 8.85 12.56 5.53
N LEU A 156 9.14 13.72 4.94
CA LEU A 156 9.42 14.96 5.62
C LEU A 156 8.56 16.11 5.09
N PHE A 157 8.24 17.02 5.99
CA PHE A 157 7.44 18.22 5.71
C PHE A 157 8.01 19.41 6.47
N ASP A 158 7.96 20.59 5.87
CA ASP A 158 8.23 21.87 6.51
C ASP A 158 7.20 22.90 6.08
N SER A 159 6.96 23.90 6.87
CA SER A 159 6.10 25.00 6.45
C SER A 159 6.08 26.18 7.43
N ALA A 160 5.95 27.37 6.90
CA ALA A 160 5.55 28.57 7.64
C ALA A 160 4.02 28.79 7.66
N ALA A 161 3.22 27.86 7.08
CA ALA A 161 1.78 28.02 6.97
C ALA A 161 1.09 28.26 8.33
N TYR A 162 1.56 27.62 9.41
CA TYR A 162 0.98 27.77 10.74
C TYR A 162 0.94 29.21 11.21
N VAL A 163 2.00 30.02 10.93
CA VAL A 163 2.06 31.42 11.32
C VAL A 163 1.47 32.34 10.24
N LEU A 164 1.67 32.05 8.96
CA LEU A 164 1.12 32.86 7.87
C LEU A 164 -0.40 32.87 7.90
N PHE A 165 -1.03 31.73 8.06
CA PHE A 165 -2.48 31.62 8.20
C PHE A 165 -2.98 32.32 9.48
N ALA A 166 -2.26 32.19 10.58
CA ALA A 166 -2.61 32.86 11.83
C ALA A 166 -2.61 34.38 11.72
N ARG A 167 -1.65 34.97 10.97
CA ARG A 167 -1.59 36.43 10.71
C ARG A 167 -2.85 36.96 10.01
N ASP A 168 -3.46 36.12 9.17
CA ASP A 168 -4.71 36.41 8.47
C ASP A 168 -5.96 36.01 9.27
N GLY A 169 -5.79 35.59 10.53
CA GLY A 169 -6.89 35.11 11.36
C GLY A 169 -7.50 33.79 10.92
N ARG A 170 -6.73 32.95 10.23
CA ARG A 170 -7.15 31.64 9.72
C ARG A 170 -6.63 30.50 10.60
N LEU A 171 -7.50 29.52 10.80
CA LEU A 171 -7.22 28.27 11.52
C LEU A 171 -7.04 27.15 10.51
N LEU A 172 -5.99 26.37 10.68
CA LEU A 172 -5.78 25.12 9.94
C LEU A 172 -6.59 24.00 10.57
N THR A 173 -7.25 23.20 9.74
CA THR A 173 -7.94 21.98 10.18
C THR A 173 -7.56 20.81 9.26
N PRO A 174 -7.79 19.55 9.67
CA PRO A 174 -7.59 18.41 8.79
C PRO A 174 -8.53 18.34 7.58
N TRP A 175 -9.50 19.23 7.49
CA TRP A 175 -10.49 19.29 6.41
C TRP A 175 -10.50 20.62 5.64
N GLY A 176 -9.65 21.57 5.99
CA GLY A 176 -9.56 22.85 5.30
C GLY A 176 -9.14 23.98 6.22
N THR A 177 -9.56 25.19 5.90
CA THR A 177 -9.21 26.43 6.61
C THR A 177 -10.48 27.12 7.09
N GLU A 178 -10.50 27.50 8.36
CA GLU A 178 -11.58 28.30 8.97
C GLU A 178 -11.09 29.71 9.30
N LYS A 179 -11.97 30.71 9.30
CA LYS A 179 -11.63 32.07 9.76
C LYS A 179 -12.15 32.29 11.16
N ILE A 180 -11.33 32.85 12.02
CA ILE A 180 -11.73 33.20 13.39
C ILE A 180 -12.91 34.15 13.45
N SER A 181 -13.13 34.97 12.39
CA SER A 181 -14.30 35.86 12.26
C SER A 181 -15.60 35.11 12.14
N ASP A 182 -15.58 33.92 11.56
CA ASP A 182 -16.77 33.21 11.07
C ASP A 182 -17.25 32.11 12.05
N ILE A 183 -16.37 31.69 12.99
CA ILE A 183 -16.69 30.61 13.94
C ILE A 183 -17.23 31.16 15.27
N GLN A 184 -18.20 30.48 15.86
CA GLN A 184 -18.71 30.72 17.21
C GLN A 184 -18.22 29.66 18.20
N GLU A 185 -17.96 28.46 17.72
CA GLU A 185 -17.41 27.33 18.48
C GLU A 185 -16.11 26.87 17.83
N TRP A 186 -15.19 26.32 18.64
CA TRP A 186 -13.96 25.78 18.11
C TRP A 186 -14.20 24.51 17.30
N PRO A 187 -13.70 24.42 16.05
CA PRO A 187 -13.82 23.20 15.25
C PRO A 187 -12.99 22.03 15.83
N LEU A 188 -11.94 22.36 16.55
CA LEU A 188 -11.06 21.46 17.28
C LEU A 188 -10.62 22.13 18.58
N ILE A 189 -10.53 21.38 19.67
CA ILE A 189 -10.02 21.88 20.93
C ILE A 189 -8.55 21.44 21.09
N MET A 190 -7.65 22.42 21.05
CA MET A 190 -6.22 22.23 21.23
C MET A 190 -5.76 22.84 22.55
N PRO A 191 -4.63 22.42 23.13
CA PRO A 191 -4.12 22.95 24.38
C PRO A 191 -4.03 24.47 24.42
N SER A 192 -3.59 25.11 23.32
CA SER A 192 -3.43 26.55 23.19
C SER A 192 -4.72 27.37 23.34
N ILE A 193 -5.88 26.76 23.14
CA ILE A 193 -7.20 27.41 23.15
C ILE A 193 -8.18 26.80 24.15
N SER A 194 -7.76 25.80 24.91
CA SER A 194 -8.66 25.00 25.76
C SER A 194 -9.41 25.81 26.84
N SER A 195 -8.90 26.98 27.21
CA SER A 195 -9.52 27.90 28.17
C SER A 195 -10.04 29.18 27.54
N LEU A 196 -10.07 29.30 26.22
CA LEU A 196 -10.46 30.48 25.48
C LEU A 196 -11.67 30.19 24.59
N SER A 197 -12.59 31.16 24.51
CA SER A 197 -13.64 31.16 23.49
C SER A 197 -13.16 31.83 22.19
N PRO A 198 -13.77 31.55 21.03
CA PRO A 198 -13.46 32.26 19.79
C PRO A 198 -13.67 33.77 19.91
N GLU A 199 -14.65 34.23 20.70
CA GLU A 199 -14.93 35.63 20.93
C GLU A 199 -13.80 36.32 21.69
N GLU A 200 -13.25 35.70 22.74
CA GLU A 200 -12.12 36.21 23.48
C GLU A 200 -10.90 36.36 22.58
N VAL A 201 -10.61 35.39 21.74
CA VAL A 201 -9.50 35.43 20.78
C VAL A 201 -9.70 36.54 19.75
N ARG A 202 -10.93 36.76 19.25
CA ARG A 202 -11.24 37.86 18.33
C ARG A 202 -10.97 39.25 18.96
N LYS A 203 -11.20 39.41 20.26
CA LYS A 203 -11.00 40.65 20.99
C LYS A 203 -9.54 40.95 21.34
N MET A 204 -8.61 40.00 21.18
CA MET A 204 -7.19 40.19 21.41
C MET A 204 -6.57 41.15 20.42
N SER A 205 -5.41 41.76 20.80
CA SER A 205 -4.56 42.47 19.83
C SER A 205 -4.14 41.53 18.68
N LYS A 206 -3.78 42.12 17.54
CA LYS A 206 -3.37 41.34 16.36
C LYS A 206 -2.20 40.41 16.69
N GLU A 207 -1.21 40.90 17.45
CA GLU A 207 -0.01 40.14 17.83
C GLU A 207 -0.38 38.96 18.72
N LYS A 208 -1.19 39.20 19.77
CA LYS A 208 -1.59 38.15 20.70
C LYS A 208 -2.48 37.09 20.02
N ARG A 209 -3.42 37.54 19.19
CA ARG A 209 -4.25 36.64 18.38
C ARG A 209 -3.40 35.80 17.44
N THR A 210 -2.43 36.40 16.73
CA THR A 210 -1.50 35.67 15.87
C THR A 210 -0.72 34.64 16.66
N GLU A 211 -0.22 34.95 17.84
CA GLU A 211 0.50 33.98 18.70
C GLU A 211 -0.38 32.79 19.05
N VAL A 212 -1.60 33.04 19.54
CA VAL A 212 -2.54 31.99 19.94
C VAL A 212 -2.93 31.09 18.75
N LEU A 213 -3.30 31.70 17.61
CA LEU A 213 -3.66 30.96 16.41
C LEU A 213 -2.48 30.23 15.79
N SER A 214 -1.27 30.76 15.87
CA SER A 214 -0.07 30.06 15.40
C SER A 214 0.20 28.78 16.18
N ARG A 215 0.04 28.85 17.52
CA ARG A 215 0.17 27.66 18.37
C ARG A 215 -0.92 26.63 18.04
N PHE A 216 -2.16 27.07 17.92
CA PHE A 216 -3.27 26.19 17.51
C PHE A 216 -2.95 25.50 16.18
N ASN A 217 -2.58 26.25 15.15
CA ASN A 217 -2.26 25.72 13.83
C ASN A 217 -1.11 24.70 13.88
N LEU A 218 -0.06 24.98 14.66
CA LEU A 218 1.06 24.06 14.84
C LEU A 218 0.63 22.77 15.56
N GLU A 219 -0.18 22.87 16.61
CA GLU A 219 -0.69 21.72 17.36
C GLU A 219 -1.57 20.82 16.46
N VAL A 220 -2.44 21.41 15.64
CA VAL A 220 -3.25 20.67 14.66
C VAL A 220 -2.38 19.96 13.63
N THR A 221 -1.37 20.66 13.11
CA THR A 221 -0.41 20.12 12.14
C THR A 221 0.33 18.89 12.72
N LEU A 222 0.86 19.02 13.93
CA LEU A 222 1.57 17.92 14.61
C LEU A 222 0.64 16.76 14.97
N GLN A 223 -0.61 17.05 15.35
CA GLN A 223 -1.59 16.01 15.65
C GLN A 223 -1.95 15.21 14.41
N GLU A 224 -2.17 15.85 13.26
CA GLU A 224 -2.48 15.13 12.01
C GLU A 224 -1.28 14.31 11.53
N MET A 225 -0.06 14.82 11.68
CA MET A 225 1.15 14.02 11.42
C MET A 225 1.23 12.80 12.35
N GLY A 226 0.85 12.93 13.60
CA GLY A 226 0.74 11.80 14.54
C GLY A 226 -0.27 10.75 14.07
N ARG A 227 -1.43 11.17 13.54
CA ARG A 227 -2.42 10.28 12.93
C ARG A 227 -1.89 9.55 11.70
N CYS A 228 -1.17 10.26 10.82
CA CYS A 228 -0.51 9.63 9.66
C CYS A 228 0.50 8.56 10.10
N LYS A 229 1.36 8.85 11.07
CA LYS A 229 2.32 7.87 11.62
C LYS A 229 1.63 6.63 12.18
N GLN A 230 0.54 6.81 12.92
CA GLN A 230 -0.23 5.68 13.45
C GLN A 230 -0.90 4.89 12.32
N ALA A 231 -1.51 5.58 11.36
CA ALA A 231 -2.16 4.95 10.21
C ALA A 231 -1.17 4.12 9.36
N VAL A 232 0.07 4.58 9.18
CA VAL A 232 1.15 3.80 8.53
C VAL A 232 1.45 2.52 9.33
N ARG A 233 1.62 2.62 10.67
CA ARG A 233 1.87 1.45 11.52
C ARG A 233 0.74 0.42 11.49
N ASP A 234 -0.49 0.89 11.36
CA ASP A 234 -1.69 0.04 11.31
C ASP A 234 -1.96 -0.50 9.89
N GLY A 235 -1.22 -0.05 8.87
CA GLY A 235 -1.49 -0.35 7.46
C GLY A 235 -2.76 0.31 6.92
N LYS A 236 -3.20 1.43 7.51
CA LYS A 236 -4.46 2.13 7.21
C LYS A 236 -4.29 3.55 6.65
N ILE A 237 -3.11 3.87 6.16
CA ILE A 237 -2.84 5.23 5.64
C ILE A 237 -3.74 5.57 4.43
N TRP A 238 -4.03 4.61 3.55
CA TRP A 238 -4.94 4.80 2.42
C TRP A 238 -6.39 5.03 2.85
N LEU A 239 -6.86 4.35 3.91
CA LEU A 239 -8.17 4.62 4.51
C LEU A 239 -8.24 6.04 5.10
N LEU A 240 -7.15 6.53 5.70
CA LEU A 240 -7.08 7.90 6.21
C LEU A 240 -7.10 8.90 5.06
N ALA A 241 -6.33 8.68 3.99
CA ALA A 241 -6.32 9.51 2.78
C ALA A 241 -7.70 9.56 2.10
N GLU A 242 -8.36 8.41 1.95
CA GLU A 242 -9.74 8.30 1.45
C GLU A 242 -10.70 9.19 2.26
N ARG A 243 -10.72 9.05 3.58
CA ARG A 243 -11.58 9.84 4.48
C ARG A 243 -11.33 11.34 4.37
N ARG A 244 -10.06 11.76 4.27
CA ARG A 244 -9.70 13.18 4.10
C ARG A 244 -10.11 13.69 2.73
N SER A 245 -10.03 12.88 1.69
CA SER A 245 -10.41 13.28 0.34
C SER A 245 -11.87 13.76 0.25
N HIS A 246 -12.78 13.17 1.03
CA HIS A 246 -14.19 13.58 1.05
C HIS A 246 -14.45 14.95 1.67
N GLN A 247 -13.47 15.56 2.30
CA GLN A 247 -13.62 16.81 3.04
C GLN A 247 -13.32 18.06 2.21
N HIS A 248 -12.69 17.90 1.03
CA HIS A 248 -12.33 19.02 0.16
C HIS A 248 -12.40 18.61 -1.32
N PRO A 249 -13.08 19.39 -2.21
CA PRO A 249 -13.32 19.00 -3.59
C PRO A 249 -12.04 18.77 -4.40
N ALA A 250 -11.05 19.67 -4.30
CA ALA A 250 -9.78 19.51 -5.02
C ALA A 250 -8.96 18.31 -4.50
N LEU A 251 -9.04 18.00 -3.20
CA LEU A 251 -8.41 16.81 -2.63
C LEU A 251 -9.13 15.54 -3.09
N ARG A 252 -10.46 15.61 -3.22
CA ARG A 252 -11.26 14.51 -3.77
C ARG A 252 -10.89 14.22 -5.22
N GLU A 253 -10.75 15.25 -6.05
CA GLU A 253 -10.30 15.12 -7.44
C GLU A 253 -8.93 14.43 -7.51
N ALA A 254 -7.97 14.88 -6.70
CA ALA A 254 -6.63 14.29 -6.63
C ALA A 254 -6.68 12.81 -6.21
N PHE A 255 -7.47 12.47 -5.20
CA PHE A 255 -7.63 11.09 -4.73
C PHE A 255 -8.28 10.20 -5.79
N LEU A 256 -9.33 10.66 -6.46
CA LEU A 256 -9.99 9.92 -7.53
C LEU A 256 -9.04 9.70 -8.72
N TRP A 257 -8.31 10.75 -9.14
CA TRP A 257 -7.32 10.60 -10.19
C TRP A 257 -6.27 9.54 -9.84
N LEU A 258 -5.78 9.56 -8.59
CA LEU A 258 -4.75 8.63 -8.12
C LEU A 258 -5.26 7.18 -8.04
N THR A 259 -6.53 6.96 -7.69
CA THR A 259 -7.07 5.63 -7.36
C THR A 259 -7.98 5.04 -8.44
N THR A 260 -8.43 5.81 -9.41
CA THR A 260 -9.31 5.34 -10.48
C THR A 260 -8.51 4.89 -11.69
N ASN A 261 -8.59 3.61 -12.03
CA ASN A 261 -7.95 3.08 -13.23
C ASN A 261 -8.67 3.61 -14.49
N PRO A 262 -8.01 4.39 -15.36
CA PRO A 262 -8.64 4.93 -16.57
C PRO A 262 -9.05 3.85 -17.59
N SER A 263 -8.52 2.61 -17.47
CA SER A 263 -8.96 1.49 -18.32
C SER A 263 -10.23 0.76 -17.79
N LYS A 264 -10.67 1.09 -16.56
CA LYS A 264 -11.91 0.55 -15.97
C LYS A 264 -13.02 1.60 -16.03
N THR A 265 -13.38 2.05 -17.21
CA THR A 265 -14.45 3.04 -17.46
C THR A 265 -15.81 2.67 -16.89
N GLU A 266 -16.05 1.40 -16.54
CA GLU A 266 -17.32 0.92 -15.95
C GLU A 266 -17.54 1.32 -14.48
N MET A 267 -16.56 1.96 -13.81
CA MET A 267 -16.66 2.35 -12.40
C MET A 267 -16.54 3.85 -12.15
N VAL A 268 -16.50 4.67 -13.19
CA VAL A 268 -16.51 6.13 -13.05
C VAL A 268 -17.95 6.57 -12.79
N PRO A 269 -18.23 7.33 -11.70
CA PRO A 269 -19.56 7.91 -11.52
C PRO A 269 -19.94 8.75 -12.75
N LEU A 270 -21.20 8.66 -13.18
CA LEU A 270 -21.81 9.34 -14.33
C LEU A 270 -21.62 10.88 -14.41
N ILE A 271 -20.88 11.48 -13.49
CA ILE A 271 -20.63 12.93 -13.35
C ILE A 271 -19.31 13.37 -14.00
N LEU A 272 -18.40 12.45 -14.31
CA LEU A 272 -17.19 12.78 -15.05
C LEU A 272 -17.51 12.64 -16.54
N ASP A 273 -17.51 13.78 -17.23
CA ASP A 273 -17.69 13.86 -18.67
C ASP A 273 -16.74 12.89 -19.38
N GLU A 274 -17.30 11.85 -20.02
CA GLU A 274 -16.55 10.81 -20.74
C GLU A 274 -15.57 11.39 -21.78
N HIS A 275 -15.83 12.60 -22.26
CA HIS A 275 -15.00 13.27 -23.26
C HIS A 275 -13.74 13.93 -22.68
N SER A 276 -13.76 14.41 -21.45
CA SER A 276 -12.56 14.96 -20.79
C SER A 276 -11.63 13.85 -20.29
N ALA A 277 -12.19 12.78 -19.75
CA ALA A 277 -11.40 11.63 -19.27
C ALA A 277 -10.68 10.89 -20.42
N SER A 278 -11.28 10.79 -21.61
CA SER A 278 -10.70 10.05 -22.73
C SER A 278 -9.59 10.78 -23.49
N ARG A 279 -9.58 12.12 -23.49
CA ARG A 279 -8.55 12.93 -24.17
C ARG A 279 -7.26 13.09 -23.34
N GLU A 280 -7.38 13.23 -22.03
CA GLU A 280 -6.22 13.31 -21.13
C GLU A 280 -5.61 11.92 -20.85
N ALA A 281 -6.41 10.87 -20.84
CA ALA A 281 -5.97 9.50 -20.53
C ALA A 281 -5.02 8.88 -21.58
N GLY A 282 -4.92 9.41 -22.79
CA GLY A 282 -4.13 8.83 -23.87
C GLY A 282 -2.62 8.74 -23.56
N ASN A 283 -2.04 9.82 -23.01
CA ASN A 283 -0.61 9.91 -22.68
C ASN A 283 -0.29 9.64 -21.20
N GLU A 284 -1.27 9.79 -20.30
CA GLU A 284 -1.11 9.56 -18.86
C GLU A 284 -1.27 8.09 -18.46
N ARG A 285 -1.82 7.25 -19.35
CA ARG A 285 -2.18 5.86 -19.05
C ARG A 285 -0.99 4.99 -18.69
N GLY A 286 0.09 5.03 -19.48
CA GLY A 286 1.30 4.25 -19.21
C GLY A 286 1.95 4.64 -17.87
N MET A 287 2.11 5.94 -17.64
CA MET A 287 2.67 6.46 -16.39
C MET A 287 1.81 6.10 -15.17
N TRP A 288 0.47 6.15 -15.29
CA TRP A 288 -0.42 5.78 -14.21
C TRP A 288 -0.30 4.30 -13.87
N GLU A 289 -0.31 3.41 -14.87
CA GLU A 289 -0.24 1.95 -14.67
C GLU A 289 1.06 1.53 -14.00
N GLU A 290 2.21 2.02 -14.47
CA GLU A 290 3.52 1.73 -13.90
C GLU A 290 3.63 2.20 -12.44
N ASN A 291 3.19 3.42 -12.18
CA ASN A 291 3.26 4.01 -10.85
C ASN A 291 2.23 3.40 -9.87
N TRP A 292 1.05 3.02 -10.37
CA TRP A 292 0.04 2.35 -9.56
C TRP A 292 0.50 0.96 -9.14
N ASP A 293 1.14 0.22 -10.04
CA ASP A 293 1.72 -1.09 -9.73
C ASP A 293 2.80 -0.98 -8.64
N TRP A 294 3.62 0.05 -8.71
CA TRP A 294 4.57 0.36 -7.65
C TRP A 294 3.87 0.64 -6.31
N ILE A 295 2.84 1.48 -6.29
CA ILE A 295 2.08 1.80 -5.07
C ILE A 295 1.48 0.52 -4.47
N ILE A 296 0.74 -0.28 -5.23
CA ILE A 296 0.07 -1.47 -4.69
C ILE A 296 1.05 -2.54 -4.21
N SER A 297 2.22 -2.67 -4.83
CA SER A 297 3.24 -3.64 -4.43
C SER A 297 3.94 -3.24 -3.13
N SER A 298 4.07 -1.95 -2.84
CA SER A 298 4.79 -1.44 -1.66
C SER A 298 3.95 -1.36 -0.38
N GLN A 299 2.62 -1.46 -0.46
CA GLN A 299 1.74 -1.27 0.70
C GLN A 299 1.61 -2.51 1.59
N LEU A 300 1.61 -2.26 2.90
CA LEU A 300 1.30 -3.30 3.88
C LEU A 300 -0.19 -3.65 3.88
N THR A 301 -0.49 -4.95 3.94
CA THR A 301 -1.85 -5.40 4.24
C THR A 301 -2.14 -5.19 5.73
N PRO A 302 -3.26 -4.58 6.11
CA PRO A 302 -3.64 -4.43 7.51
C PRO A 302 -3.69 -5.78 8.22
N LYS A 303 -3.01 -5.87 9.37
CA LYS A 303 -2.90 -7.13 10.13
C LYS A 303 -4.04 -7.33 11.12
N LYS A 304 -4.75 -6.28 11.46
CA LYS A 304 -5.83 -6.30 12.47
C LYS A 304 -6.93 -5.30 12.11
N GLY A 305 -8.12 -5.63 12.57
CA GLY A 305 -9.29 -4.79 12.49
C GLY A 305 -10.04 -4.91 11.17
N SER A 306 -11.28 -4.41 11.21
CA SER A 306 -12.18 -4.41 10.09
C SER A 306 -11.76 -3.47 8.97
N GLU A 307 -12.10 -3.85 7.76
CA GLU A 307 -12.10 -3.00 6.58
C GLU A 307 -13.45 -2.32 6.45
N ALA A 308 -13.54 -1.06 6.87
CA ALA A 308 -14.78 -0.31 6.74
C ALA A 308 -15.13 -0.11 5.24
N TRP A 309 -16.35 -0.47 4.88
CA TRP A 309 -16.88 -0.20 3.55
C TRP A 309 -17.12 1.30 3.37
N GLY A 310 -16.39 1.92 2.45
CA GLY A 310 -16.48 3.34 2.07
C GLY A 310 -17.10 3.56 0.67
N GLY A 311 -17.89 2.60 0.18
CA GLY A 311 -18.38 2.62 -1.20
C GLY A 311 -17.35 2.07 -2.19
N HIS A 312 -17.41 2.54 -3.43
CA HIS A 312 -16.52 2.08 -4.50
C HIS A 312 -15.03 2.35 -4.22
N ASP A 313 -14.71 3.37 -3.43
CA ASP A 313 -13.34 3.70 -3.05
C ASP A 313 -12.63 2.54 -2.32
N THR A 314 -13.38 1.70 -1.63
CA THR A 314 -12.84 0.50 -0.97
C THR A 314 -12.11 -0.42 -1.94
N LEU A 315 -12.62 -0.55 -3.17
CA LEU A 315 -12.03 -1.40 -4.22
C LEU A 315 -10.67 -0.88 -4.71
N SER A 316 -10.44 0.41 -4.56
CA SER A 316 -9.21 1.09 -5.00
C SER A 316 -8.14 1.19 -3.90
N ARG A 317 -8.37 0.63 -2.71
CA ARG A 317 -7.33 0.56 -1.67
C ARG A 317 -6.22 -0.40 -2.13
N PRO A 318 -4.94 0.01 -2.10
CA PRO A 318 -3.85 -0.78 -2.65
C PRO A 318 -3.78 -2.23 -2.16
N HIS A 319 -3.99 -2.46 -0.86
CA HIS A 319 -3.97 -3.81 -0.29
C HIS A 319 -5.15 -4.68 -0.73
N ILE A 320 -6.31 -4.09 -1.01
CA ILE A 320 -7.48 -4.80 -1.55
C ILE A 320 -7.26 -5.14 -3.02
N GLU A 321 -6.78 -4.19 -3.79
CA GLU A 321 -6.42 -4.42 -5.20
C GLU A 321 -5.35 -5.50 -5.32
N MET A 322 -4.30 -5.47 -4.50
CA MET A 322 -3.27 -6.51 -4.48
C MET A 322 -3.85 -7.88 -4.11
N ALA A 323 -4.72 -7.96 -3.10
CA ALA A 323 -5.35 -9.22 -2.72
C ALA A 323 -6.20 -9.81 -3.86
N ARG A 324 -6.97 -8.97 -4.56
CA ARG A 324 -7.76 -9.37 -5.74
C ARG A 324 -6.86 -9.83 -6.90
N ARG A 325 -5.81 -9.10 -7.23
CA ARG A 325 -4.84 -9.48 -8.28
C ARG A 325 -4.21 -10.83 -7.99
N ARG A 326 -3.82 -11.08 -6.75
CA ARG A 326 -3.26 -12.37 -6.34
C ARG A 326 -4.27 -13.51 -6.41
N LEU A 327 -5.52 -13.27 -6.01
CA LEU A 327 -6.58 -14.26 -6.19
C LEU A 327 -6.72 -14.62 -7.66
N LEU A 328 -6.81 -13.65 -8.56
CA LEU A 328 -6.97 -13.87 -9.99
C LEU A 328 -5.76 -14.56 -10.65
N SER A 329 -4.54 -14.25 -10.19
CA SER A 329 -3.31 -14.81 -10.79
C SER A 329 -2.92 -16.17 -10.23
N ARG A 330 -3.20 -16.44 -8.95
CA ARG A 330 -2.67 -17.62 -8.25
C ARG A 330 -3.71 -18.71 -7.95
N TRP A 331 -4.97 -18.33 -7.79
CA TRP A 331 -6.02 -19.34 -7.56
C TRP A 331 -6.51 -19.93 -8.89
N LYS A 332 -6.76 -21.24 -8.90
CA LYS A 332 -7.32 -21.97 -10.04
C LYS A 332 -8.37 -22.95 -9.57
N SER A 333 -9.44 -23.10 -10.35
CA SER A 333 -10.43 -24.15 -10.11
C SER A 333 -9.81 -25.54 -10.27
N ARG A 334 -10.21 -26.45 -9.39
CA ARG A 334 -9.87 -27.89 -9.44
C ARG A 334 -11.03 -28.73 -9.88
N LYS A 335 -12.14 -28.11 -10.23
CA LYS A 335 -13.43 -28.73 -10.51
C LYS A 335 -13.90 -28.37 -11.91
N ASN A 336 -14.72 -29.25 -12.52
CA ASN A 336 -15.26 -29.05 -13.86
C ASN A 336 -16.81 -28.99 -13.90
N GLY A 337 -17.49 -29.40 -12.82
CA GLY A 337 -18.93 -29.36 -12.67
C GLY A 337 -19.53 -27.99 -12.42
N GLU A 338 -20.58 -27.90 -11.68
CA GLU A 338 -21.33 -26.67 -11.40
C GLU A 338 -20.54 -25.67 -10.55
N ILE A 339 -21.02 -24.43 -10.56
CA ILE A 339 -20.54 -23.36 -9.73
C ILE A 339 -21.66 -22.93 -8.80
N LEU A 340 -21.44 -23.07 -7.50
CA LEU A 340 -22.34 -22.60 -6.46
C LEU A 340 -21.87 -21.23 -5.95
N VAL A 341 -22.75 -20.23 -5.99
CA VAL A 341 -22.48 -18.88 -5.49
C VAL A 341 -23.47 -18.55 -4.38
N PHE A 342 -22.97 -18.52 -3.16
CA PHE A 342 -23.74 -18.14 -1.96
C PHE A 342 -23.70 -16.62 -1.74
N TYR A 343 -24.86 -16.03 -1.45
CA TYR A 343 -24.99 -14.58 -1.19
C TYR A 343 -26.01 -14.32 -0.06
N GLY A 344 -26.20 -13.06 0.34
CA GLY A 344 -27.25 -12.62 1.29
C GLY A 344 -26.75 -12.33 2.71
N LYS A 345 -25.59 -12.87 3.10
CA LYS A 345 -24.99 -12.64 4.45
C LYS A 345 -23.50 -12.44 4.37
N GLY A 346 -22.98 -11.57 5.26
CA GLY A 346 -21.54 -11.37 5.44
C GLY A 346 -20.84 -12.45 6.29
N PRO A 347 -19.51 -12.36 6.44
CA PRO A 347 -18.70 -13.31 7.22
C PRO A 347 -19.15 -13.38 8.70
N PRO A 348 -18.80 -14.42 9.44
CA PRO A 348 -18.09 -15.62 8.98
C PRO A 348 -19.03 -16.65 8.33
N TRP A 349 -18.76 -16.97 7.05
CA TRP A 349 -19.64 -17.86 6.26
C TRP A 349 -19.64 -19.29 6.77
N ARG A 350 -18.52 -19.80 7.30
CA ARG A 350 -18.43 -21.16 7.88
C ARG A 350 -19.50 -21.44 8.94
N ASN A 351 -19.89 -20.41 9.72
CA ASN A 351 -20.93 -20.59 10.75
C ASN A 351 -22.34 -20.79 10.16
N LYS A 352 -22.52 -20.49 8.88
CA LYS A 352 -23.81 -20.52 8.20
C LYS A 352 -23.94 -21.67 7.23
N ILE A 353 -22.88 -21.92 6.45
CA ILE A 353 -22.87 -22.92 5.38
C ILE A 353 -21.73 -23.93 5.51
N GLY A 354 -20.97 -23.94 6.63
CA GLY A 354 -19.83 -24.84 6.80
C GLY A 354 -20.21 -26.31 6.68
N ASP A 355 -21.25 -26.75 7.39
CA ASP A 355 -21.72 -28.13 7.35
C ASP A 355 -22.26 -28.54 5.96
N LEU A 356 -22.88 -27.59 5.25
CA LEU A 356 -23.30 -27.81 3.88
C LEU A 356 -22.08 -27.97 2.95
N VAL A 357 -21.10 -27.09 3.09
CA VAL A 357 -19.86 -27.18 2.31
C VAL A 357 -19.08 -28.47 2.61
N ASP A 358 -19.10 -28.95 3.84
CA ASP A 358 -18.51 -30.26 4.20
C ASP A 358 -19.17 -31.40 3.43
N ARG A 359 -20.47 -31.35 3.19
CA ARG A 359 -21.21 -32.34 2.35
C ARG A 359 -20.93 -32.17 0.86
N LEU A 360 -20.72 -30.96 0.39
CA LEU A 360 -20.45 -30.65 -1.01
C LEU A 360 -18.97 -30.87 -1.41
N SER A 361 -18.07 -30.98 -0.45
CA SER A 361 -16.62 -30.98 -0.68
C SER A 361 -16.10 -32.16 -1.50
N SER A 362 -16.84 -33.28 -1.53
CA SER A 362 -16.54 -34.46 -2.35
C SER A 362 -17.07 -34.35 -3.79
N LEU A 363 -17.92 -33.38 -4.07
CA LEU A 363 -18.53 -33.22 -5.40
C LEU A 363 -17.60 -32.47 -6.36
N ASP A 364 -17.86 -32.62 -7.64
CA ASP A 364 -17.17 -31.88 -8.70
C ASP A 364 -17.80 -30.50 -8.92
N CYS A 365 -17.86 -29.68 -7.89
CA CYS A 365 -18.39 -28.32 -7.94
C CYS A 365 -17.48 -27.32 -7.24
N ASP A 366 -17.38 -26.10 -7.79
CA ASP A 366 -16.71 -24.98 -7.12
C ASP A 366 -17.72 -24.20 -6.25
N ILE A 367 -17.28 -23.78 -5.09
CA ILE A 367 -18.11 -23.07 -4.11
C ILE A 367 -17.53 -21.68 -3.87
N PHE A 368 -18.33 -20.66 -4.16
CA PHE A 368 -17.99 -19.26 -3.94
C PHE A 368 -18.94 -18.58 -2.97
N VAL A 369 -18.45 -17.56 -2.30
CA VAL A 369 -19.26 -16.56 -1.59
C VAL A 369 -19.16 -15.21 -2.30
N MET A 370 -20.28 -14.53 -2.44
CA MET A 370 -20.32 -13.20 -3.01
C MET A 370 -19.98 -12.18 -1.95
N THR A 371 -19.01 -11.34 -2.23
CA THR A 371 -18.55 -10.28 -1.33
C THR A 371 -18.59 -8.91 -2.03
N PRO A 372 -18.59 -7.79 -1.29
CA PRO A 372 -18.54 -6.46 -1.88
C PRO A 372 -17.31 -6.19 -2.75
N ILE A 373 -16.24 -6.97 -2.56
CA ILE A 373 -14.97 -6.84 -3.30
C ILE A 373 -14.76 -7.96 -4.32
N GLY A 374 -15.81 -8.68 -4.70
CA GLY A 374 -15.80 -9.74 -5.72
C GLY A 374 -16.12 -11.12 -5.19
N LEU A 375 -16.05 -12.12 -6.07
CA LEU A 375 -16.23 -13.53 -5.72
C LEU A 375 -15.02 -14.06 -4.94
N LEU A 376 -15.31 -14.84 -3.90
CA LEU A 376 -14.29 -15.49 -3.09
C LEU A 376 -14.53 -16.99 -3.05
N PRO A 377 -13.57 -17.86 -3.41
CA PRO A 377 -13.65 -19.29 -3.13
C PRO A 377 -13.89 -19.53 -1.63
N PHE A 378 -14.83 -20.40 -1.30
CA PHE A 378 -15.18 -20.66 0.11
C PHE A 378 -14.00 -21.18 0.92
N SER A 379 -13.06 -21.88 0.31
CA SER A 379 -11.81 -22.33 0.92
C SER A 379 -10.98 -21.19 1.53
N LEU A 380 -11.18 -19.94 1.07
CA LEU A 380 -10.48 -18.74 1.51
C LEU A 380 -11.37 -17.83 2.40
N GLU A 381 -12.51 -18.33 2.90
CA GLU A 381 -13.57 -17.55 3.60
C GLU A 381 -13.11 -16.79 4.83
N ASP A 382 -11.99 -17.18 5.43
CA ASP A 382 -11.41 -16.57 6.63
C ASP A 382 -10.23 -15.62 6.32
N LEU A 383 -9.90 -15.42 5.04
CA LEU A 383 -8.74 -14.64 4.62
C LEU A 383 -9.06 -13.13 4.55
N ASN A 384 -8.14 -12.34 5.07
CA ASN A 384 -8.17 -10.88 4.90
C ASN A 384 -7.84 -10.50 3.43
N PRO A 385 -8.49 -9.47 2.82
CA PRO A 385 -9.44 -8.52 3.43
C PRO A 385 -10.90 -9.03 3.49
N TRP A 386 -11.27 -10.06 2.75
CA TRP A 386 -12.67 -10.49 2.57
C TRP A 386 -13.39 -10.81 3.87
N ALA A 387 -12.72 -11.54 4.77
CA ALA A 387 -13.27 -11.96 6.06
C ALA A 387 -13.54 -10.81 7.05
N HIS A 388 -13.02 -9.62 6.79
CA HIS A 388 -13.05 -8.50 7.71
C HIS A 388 -13.71 -7.23 7.15
N ILE A 389 -14.37 -7.32 5.99
CA ILE A 389 -15.14 -6.19 5.47
C ILE A 389 -16.37 -5.97 6.33
N GLU A 390 -16.47 -4.77 6.87
CA GLU A 390 -17.63 -4.31 7.64
C GLU A 390 -18.38 -3.23 6.86
N GLY A 391 -19.67 -3.46 6.67
CA GLY A 391 -20.55 -2.54 5.98
C GLY A 391 -22.01 -2.73 6.40
N PRO A 392 -22.91 -1.87 5.94
CA PRO A 392 -24.32 -1.97 6.26
C PRO A 392 -24.92 -3.28 5.74
N GLU A 393 -25.96 -3.78 6.42
CA GLU A 393 -26.55 -5.09 6.13
C GLU A 393 -27.05 -5.23 4.67
N TRP A 394 -27.57 -4.15 4.09
CA TRP A 394 -28.04 -4.14 2.70
C TRP A 394 -26.93 -4.48 1.68
N LEU A 395 -25.67 -4.20 2.01
CA LEU A 395 -24.51 -4.50 1.17
C LEU A 395 -24.39 -6.01 0.87
N TRP A 396 -24.74 -6.84 1.83
CA TRP A 396 -24.70 -8.30 1.72
C TRP A 396 -25.99 -8.88 1.12
N LYS A 397 -27.12 -8.16 1.26
CA LYS A 397 -28.44 -8.58 0.76
C LYS A 397 -28.66 -8.26 -0.72
N LYS A 398 -27.75 -7.55 -1.36
CA LYS A 398 -27.85 -7.27 -2.78
C LYS A 398 -27.88 -8.59 -3.56
N GLY A 399 -28.95 -8.81 -4.31
CA GLY A 399 -29.12 -10.00 -5.15
C GLY A 399 -28.01 -10.13 -6.21
N PRO A 400 -27.82 -11.31 -6.77
CA PRO A 400 -26.77 -11.57 -7.72
C PRO A 400 -27.00 -10.82 -9.04
N ASP A 401 -25.96 -10.13 -9.48
CA ASP A 401 -25.83 -9.72 -10.87
C ASP A 401 -25.14 -10.85 -11.64
N TYR A 402 -25.93 -11.61 -12.41
CA TYR A 402 -25.43 -12.75 -13.17
C TYR A 402 -24.37 -12.37 -14.21
N SER A 403 -24.47 -11.17 -14.80
CA SER A 403 -23.47 -10.68 -15.75
C SER A 403 -22.15 -10.38 -15.03
N GLY A 404 -22.20 -9.73 -13.90
CA GLY A 404 -21.05 -9.46 -13.04
C GLY A 404 -20.39 -10.73 -12.50
N ILE A 405 -21.18 -11.73 -12.08
CA ILE A 405 -20.67 -13.04 -11.65
C ILE A 405 -19.91 -13.72 -12.79
N ARG A 406 -20.46 -13.74 -14.01
CA ARG A 406 -19.79 -14.33 -15.18
C ARG A 406 -18.45 -13.65 -15.48
N VAL A 407 -18.41 -12.33 -15.48
CA VAL A 407 -17.18 -11.56 -15.69
C VAL A 407 -16.11 -11.86 -14.62
N GLU A 408 -16.50 -12.00 -13.37
CA GLU A 408 -15.57 -12.38 -12.29
C GLU A 408 -15.05 -13.82 -12.47
N LEU A 409 -15.91 -14.76 -12.83
CA LEU A 409 -15.53 -16.16 -13.09
C LEU A 409 -14.60 -16.28 -14.31
N GLU A 410 -14.87 -15.54 -15.39
CA GLU A 410 -14.01 -15.49 -16.58
C GLU A 410 -12.61 -14.99 -16.23
N LYS A 411 -12.50 -13.97 -15.37
CA LYS A 411 -11.19 -13.50 -14.85
C LYS A 411 -10.45 -14.58 -14.04
N LEU A 412 -11.18 -15.48 -13.38
CA LEU A 412 -10.62 -16.64 -12.68
C LEU A 412 -10.31 -17.83 -13.64
N GLY A 413 -10.55 -17.66 -14.94
CA GLY A 413 -10.35 -18.70 -15.95
C GLY A 413 -11.47 -19.75 -16.01
N ILE A 414 -12.63 -19.45 -15.43
CA ILE A 414 -13.79 -20.34 -15.41
C ILE A 414 -14.79 -19.89 -16.47
N VAL A 415 -14.99 -20.71 -17.50
CA VAL A 415 -15.90 -20.43 -18.62
C VAL A 415 -16.85 -21.59 -18.86
N ASN A 416 -18.01 -21.31 -19.43
CA ASN A 416 -18.97 -22.32 -19.94
C ASN A 416 -19.47 -23.35 -18.90
N ARG A 417 -19.53 -22.97 -17.62
CA ARG A 417 -20.08 -23.81 -16.55
C ARG A 417 -21.42 -23.25 -16.05
N GLN A 418 -22.28 -24.16 -15.56
CA GLN A 418 -23.55 -23.78 -14.97
C GLN A 418 -23.33 -23.05 -13.63
N ILE A 419 -24.01 -21.90 -13.46
CA ILE A 419 -23.96 -21.11 -12.24
C ILE A 419 -25.29 -21.27 -11.50
N ILE A 420 -25.22 -21.70 -10.24
CA ILE A 420 -26.35 -21.84 -9.33
C ILE A 420 -26.13 -20.86 -8.18
N THR A 421 -27.05 -19.92 -8.03
CA THR A 421 -27.01 -18.92 -6.95
C THR A 421 -27.95 -19.30 -5.81
N ILE A 422 -27.51 -19.09 -4.57
CA ILE A 422 -28.20 -19.51 -3.35
C ILE A 422 -28.21 -18.36 -2.35
N ASP A 423 -29.42 -17.92 -1.95
CA ASP A 423 -29.59 -16.92 -0.90
C ASP A 423 -29.56 -17.57 0.49
N ILE A 424 -28.52 -17.28 1.26
CA ILE A 424 -28.36 -17.82 2.61
C ILE A 424 -29.04 -16.97 3.70
N SER A 425 -29.76 -15.93 3.32
CA SER A 425 -30.46 -15.06 4.26
C SER A 425 -31.87 -15.53 4.60
N ASN A 426 -32.55 -16.22 3.66
CA ASN A 426 -33.99 -16.45 3.70
C ASN A 426 -34.41 -17.93 3.68
N THR A 427 -33.45 -18.87 3.65
CA THR A 427 -33.76 -20.30 3.43
C THR A 427 -33.96 -21.02 4.75
N GLU A 428 -35.15 -21.57 5.00
CA GLU A 428 -35.46 -22.39 6.19
C GLU A 428 -34.76 -23.75 6.14
N ASP A 429 -34.68 -24.38 4.97
CA ASP A 429 -33.90 -25.60 4.74
C ASP A 429 -32.91 -25.43 3.57
N LEU A 430 -31.80 -24.81 3.86
CA LEU A 430 -30.75 -24.54 2.90
C LEU A 430 -30.15 -25.81 2.28
N HIS A 431 -30.03 -26.88 3.05
CA HIS A 431 -29.48 -28.14 2.58
C HIS A 431 -30.38 -28.75 1.51
N ALA A 432 -31.69 -28.87 1.77
CA ALA A 432 -32.65 -29.43 0.79
C ALA A 432 -32.65 -28.59 -0.49
N GLU A 433 -32.70 -27.27 -0.42
CA GLU A 433 -32.66 -26.39 -1.60
C GLU A 433 -31.43 -26.63 -2.48
N VAL A 434 -30.25 -26.74 -1.85
CA VAL A 434 -29.00 -26.94 -2.62
C VAL A 434 -28.96 -28.27 -3.29
N PHE A 435 -29.32 -29.36 -2.61
CA PHE A 435 -29.31 -30.71 -3.18
C PHE A 435 -30.40 -30.88 -4.26
N GLU A 436 -31.57 -30.25 -4.09
CA GLU A 436 -32.62 -30.19 -5.11
C GLU A 436 -32.13 -29.47 -6.39
N LYS A 437 -31.53 -28.29 -6.24
CA LYS A 437 -30.97 -27.53 -7.37
C LYS A 437 -29.84 -28.25 -8.11
N LEU A 438 -29.07 -29.04 -7.39
CA LEU A 438 -28.04 -29.92 -7.99
C LEU A 438 -28.61 -31.21 -8.59
N GLY A 439 -29.86 -31.58 -8.24
CA GLY A 439 -30.47 -32.82 -8.70
C GLY A 439 -29.82 -34.08 -8.14
N ILE A 440 -29.28 -34.03 -6.94
CA ILE A 440 -28.56 -35.15 -6.30
C ILE A 440 -29.08 -35.43 -4.90
N GLU A 441 -28.83 -36.65 -4.41
CA GLU A 441 -29.08 -37.00 -3.01
C GLU A 441 -28.04 -36.41 -2.08
N PRO A 442 -28.41 -36.11 -0.82
CA PRO A 442 -27.48 -35.59 0.17
C PRO A 442 -26.26 -36.47 0.40
N THR A 443 -25.07 -35.90 0.28
CA THR A 443 -23.80 -36.61 0.45
C THR A 443 -23.36 -36.66 1.91
N VAL A 444 -22.41 -37.54 2.24
CA VAL A 444 -21.80 -37.62 3.56
C VAL A 444 -20.90 -36.41 3.80
N SER A 445 -20.97 -35.84 5.02
CA SER A 445 -20.11 -34.74 5.41
C SER A 445 -18.63 -35.15 5.46
N SER A 446 -17.77 -34.36 4.83
CA SER A 446 -16.32 -34.56 4.84
C SER A 446 -15.56 -33.28 5.19
N PRO A 447 -15.50 -32.89 6.47
CA PRO A 447 -14.72 -31.75 6.92
C PRO A 447 -13.25 -31.82 6.51
N GLN A 448 -12.70 -33.04 6.45
CA GLN A 448 -11.32 -33.29 6.03
C GLN A 448 -11.06 -32.73 4.62
N ASN A 449 -11.94 -33.04 3.65
CA ASN A 449 -11.79 -32.54 2.25
C ASN A 449 -11.83 -31.01 2.19
N ARG A 450 -12.75 -30.37 2.94
CA ARG A 450 -12.84 -28.91 3.00
C ARG A 450 -11.57 -28.29 3.58
N HIS A 451 -11.03 -28.86 4.66
CA HIS A 451 -9.82 -28.31 5.28
C HIS A 451 -8.58 -28.53 4.41
N THR A 452 -8.47 -29.69 3.75
CA THR A 452 -7.41 -29.94 2.76
C THR A 452 -7.47 -28.92 1.64
N GLN A 453 -8.65 -28.68 1.05
CA GLN A 453 -8.84 -27.65 0.03
C GLN A 453 -8.44 -26.25 0.52
N GLN A 454 -8.79 -25.90 1.77
CA GLN A 454 -8.42 -24.64 2.39
C GLN A 454 -6.90 -24.44 2.44
N ILE A 455 -6.15 -25.46 2.86
CA ILE A 455 -4.69 -25.37 2.95
C ILE A 455 -4.06 -25.30 1.56
N MET A 456 -4.52 -26.11 0.61
CA MET A 456 -4.05 -26.08 -0.77
C MET A 456 -4.20 -24.68 -1.39
N ASP A 457 -5.37 -24.07 -1.29
CA ASP A 457 -5.62 -22.74 -1.84
C ASP A 457 -4.81 -21.65 -1.14
N LYS A 458 -4.61 -21.78 0.17
CA LYS A 458 -3.73 -20.87 0.93
C LYS A 458 -2.25 -21.02 0.55
N LEU A 459 -1.77 -22.21 0.25
CA LEU A 459 -0.41 -22.44 -0.25
C LEU A 459 -0.22 -21.79 -1.62
N CYS A 460 -1.17 -21.96 -2.53
CA CYS A 460 -1.15 -21.30 -3.83
C CYS A 460 -1.15 -19.76 -3.67
N LEU A 461 -2.08 -19.21 -2.88
CA LEU A 461 -2.27 -17.78 -2.75
C LEU A 461 -1.14 -17.07 -2.00
N LEU A 462 -0.72 -17.63 -0.84
CA LEU A 462 0.21 -16.97 0.08
C LEU A 462 1.68 -17.28 -0.20
N TYR A 463 1.98 -18.47 -0.73
CA TYR A 463 3.36 -18.90 -0.97
C TYR A 463 3.66 -19.15 -2.45
N ASN A 464 2.73 -18.80 -3.33
CA ASN A 464 2.93 -18.93 -4.78
C ASN A 464 3.28 -20.38 -5.20
N VAL A 465 2.77 -21.37 -4.48
CA VAL A 465 2.94 -22.80 -4.78
C VAL A 465 2.07 -23.16 -5.97
N SER A 466 2.57 -24.00 -6.87
CA SER A 466 1.76 -24.47 -8.00
C SER A 466 0.57 -25.31 -7.52
N TYR A 467 -0.45 -25.40 -8.38
CA TYR A 467 -1.61 -26.24 -8.12
C TYR A 467 -1.20 -27.70 -7.79
N ASN A 468 -0.39 -28.32 -8.66
CA ASN A 468 0.03 -29.72 -8.50
C ASN A 468 0.90 -29.94 -7.25
N ASP A 469 1.80 -29.00 -6.97
CA ASP A 469 2.66 -29.08 -5.78
C ASP A 469 1.85 -28.94 -4.50
N SER A 470 0.84 -28.03 -4.48
CA SER A 470 -0.04 -27.88 -3.33
C SER A 470 -0.86 -29.14 -3.03
N GLU A 471 -1.26 -29.85 -4.07
CA GLU A 471 -1.96 -31.14 -3.96
C GLU A 471 -1.03 -32.21 -3.37
N SER A 472 0.21 -32.29 -3.84
CA SER A 472 1.22 -33.22 -3.33
C SER A 472 1.59 -32.96 -1.86
N ILE A 473 1.72 -31.69 -1.47
CA ILE A 473 2.00 -31.29 -0.09
C ILE A 473 0.82 -31.63 0.85
N CYS A 474 -0.41 -31.61 0.34
CA CYS A 474 -1.60 -31.78 1.15
C CYS A 474 -2.16 -33.22 1.19
N VAL A 475 -1.37 -34.20 0.78
CA VAL A 475 -1.72 -35.62 0.94
C VAL A 475 -1.68 -36.02 2.41
N ASP A 476 -2.72 -36.69 2.89
CA ASP A 476 -2.82 -37.28 4.24
C ASP A 476 -2.50 -36.31 5.38
N LEU A 477 -3.06 -35.10 5.32
CA LEU A 477 -2.93 -34.11 6.39
C LEU A 477 -3.91 -34.35 7.53
N ASP A 478 -3.48 -34.13 8.75
CA ASP A 478 -4.31 -34.05 9.96
C ASP A 478 -4.47 -32.59 10.43
N PHE A 479 -5.63 -32.26 10.99
CA PHE A 479 -5.99 -30.91 11.40
C PHE A 479 -6.28 -30.80 12.89
N VAL A 480 -5.54 -29.92 13.58
CA VAL A 480 -5.85 -29.52 14.95
C VAL A 480 -6.78 -28.30 14.89
N MET A 481 -7.98 -28.44 15.43
CA MET A 481 -9.01 -27.41 15.38
C MET A 481 -8.92 -26.44 16.56
N SER A 482 -9.31 -25.19 16.33
CA SER A 482 -9.54 -24.19 17.36
C SER A 482 -10.95 -24.35 17.96
N ASN A 483 -11.18 -23.74 19.13
CA ASN A 483 -12.52 -23.71 19.76
C ASN A 483 -13.59 -23.01 18.93
N THR A 484 -13.19 -22.28 17.88
CA THR A 484 -14.09 -21.57 16.95
C THR A 484 -14.29 -22.30 15.64
N GLY A 485 -13.95 -23.60 15.56
CA GLY A 485 -14.13 -24.44 14.37
C GLY A 485 -13.20 -24.08 13.19
N ARG A 486 -12.08 -23.38 13.45
CA ARG A 486 -11.05 -23.08 12.43
C ARG A 486 -9.87 -24.03 12.60
N VAL A 487 -9.24 -24.39 11.49
CA VAL A 487 -7.95 -25.07 11.50
C VAL A 487 -6.94 -24.21 12.27
N ARG A 488 -6.31 -24.76 13.28
CA ARG A 488 -5.25 -24.10 14.05
C ARG A 488 -3.87 -24.54 13.58
N ASN A 489 -3.64 -25.84 13.54
CA ASN A 489 -2.39 -26.42 13.07
C ASN A 489 -2.66 -27.52 12.04
N VAL A 490 -1.71 -27.70 11.14
CA VAL A 490 -1.71 -28.71 10.08
C VAL A 490 -0.51 -29.62 10.33
N VAL A 491 -0.77 -30.93 10.36
CA VAL A 491 0.20 -31.97 10.68
C VAL A 491 0.22 -33.00 9.55
N ASP A 492 1.38 -33.50 9.18
CA ASP A 492 1.50 -34.58 8.20
C ASP A 492 1.20 -35.96 8.80
N SER A 493 1.11 -36.99 7.97
CA SER A 493 0.88 -38.38 8.40
C SER A 493 1.96 -38.96 9.32
N LYS A 494 3.11 -38.29 9.44
CA LYS A 494 4.22 -38.66 10.35
C LYS A 494 4.17 -37.93 11.68
N GLY A 495 3.16 -37.06 11.87
CA GLY A 495 3.01 -36.23 13.07
C GLY A 495 3.85 -34.94 13.06
N SER A 496 4.47 -34.57 11.93
CA SER A 496 5.24 -33.33 11.84
C SER A 496 4.31 -32.14 11.67
N HIS A 497 4.47 -31.13 12.51
CA HIS A 497 3.71 -29.88 12.41
C HIS A 497 4.23 -29.05 11.24
N LEU A 498 3.46 -28.93 10.15
CA LEU A 498 3.86 -28.21 8.94
C LEU A 498 3.49 -26.73 8.99
N PHE A 499 2.24 -26.42 9.32
CA PHE A 499 1.70 -25.06 9.22
C PHE A 499 0.86 -24.70 10.44
N SER A 500 0.88 -23.41 10.82
CA SER A 500 -0.05 -22.83 11.80
C SER A 500 -0.89 -21.75 11.14
N GLN A 501 -2.21 -21.80 11.32
CA GLN A 501 -3.08 -20.75 10.82
C GLN A 501 -3.05 -19.53 11.72
N ARG A 502 -2.92 -18.34 11.11
CA ARG A 502 -3.00 -17.06 11.80
C ARG A 502 -4.47 -16.63 11.90
N LEU A 503 -5.12 -17.00 13.00
CA LEU A 503 -6.58 -16.88 13.14
C LEU A 503 -7.12 -15.45 13.02
N ALA A 504 -6.30 -14.42 13.23
CA ALA A 504 -6.70 -13.01 13.16
C ALA A 504 -6.85 -12.49 11.73
N GLU A 505 -6.17 -13.11 10.75
CA GLU A 505 -6.11 -12.63 9.36
C GLU A 505 -6.31 -13.75 8.32
N GLY A 506 -6.56 -14.98 8.77
CA GLY A 506 -6.73 -16.14 7.88
C GLY A 506 -5.43 -16.62 7.20
N GLY A 507 -4.30 -15.98 7.47
CA GLY A 507 -3.01 -16.32 6.88
C GLY A 507 -2.44 -17.65 7.39
N LEU A 508 -1.42 -18.17 6.70
CA LEU A 508 -0.71 -19.39 7.03
C LEU A 508 0.74 -19.06 7.44
N SER A 509 1.20 -19.63 8.53
CA SER A 509 2.59 -19.52 9.01
C SER A 509 3.29 -20.85 8.90
N LEU A 510 4.54 -20.83 8.44
CA LEU A 510 5.39 -22.01 8.37
C LEU A 510 5.91 -22.43 9.76
N THR A 511 6.27 -23.69 9.85
CA THR A 511 7.22 -24.25 10.83
C THR A 511 8.51 -24.64 10.10
N VAL A 512 9.51 -25.18 10.79
CA VAL A 512 10.73 -25.69 10.14
C VAL A 512 10.40 -26.84 9.19
N ALA A 513 9.51 -27.74 9.58
CA ALA A 513 9.07 -28.84 8.73
C ALA A 513 8.35 -28.33 7.48
N GLY A 514 7.39 -27.40 7.65
CA GLY A 514 6.68 -26.79 6.52
C GLY A 514 7.59 -25.98 5.59
N ALA A 515 8.61 -25.30 6.13
CA ALA A 515 9.58 -24.58 5.31
C ALA A 515 10.46 -25.55 4.47
N LYS A 516 10.87 -26.68 5.06
CA LYS A 516 11.61 -27.73 4.34
C LYS A 516 10.74 -28.36 3.25
N GLU A 517 9.47 -28.62 3.55
CA GLU A 517 8.50 -29.13 2.59
C GLU A 517 8.33 -28.18 1.40
N LEU A 518 8.01 -26.91 1.66
CA LEU A 518 7.84 -25.92 0.58
C LEU A 518 9.11 -25.73 -0.27
N ARG A 519 10.29 -25.84 0.34
CA ARG A 519 11.54 -25.76 -0.40
C ARG A 519 11.68 -26.91 -1.41
N ALA A 520 11.27 -28.12 -1.04
CA ALA A 520 11.38 -29.30 -1.90
C ALA A 520 10.55 -29.16 -3.19
N TYR A 521 9.44 -28.42 -3.13
CA TYR A 521 8.54 -28.19 -4.28
C TYR A 521 8.81 -26.89 -5.05
N ARG A 522 9.85 -26.16 -4.70
CA ARG A 522 10.24 -24.99 -5.50
C ARG A 522 10.94 -25.42 -6.78
N SER A 523 10.33 -25.11 -7.93
CA SER A 523 10.84 -25.43 -9.27
C SER A 523 11.76 -24.36 -9.87
N LEU A 524 11.76 -23.15 -9.32
CA LEU A 524 12.59 -22.05 -9.81
C LEU A 524 14.05 -22.20 -9.38
N PRO A 525 14.99 -21.75 -10.22
CA PRO A 525 16.38 -21.63 -9.83
C PRO A 525 16.55 -20.68 -8.65
N LEU A 526 17.69 -20.77 -7.99
CA LEU A 526 18.08 -19.82 -6.97
C LEU A 526 18.18 -18.41 -7.60
N PRO A 527 17.62 -17.36 -6.98
CA PRO A 527 17.84 -16.00 -7.46
C PRO A 527 19.34 -15.64 -7.37
N ASP A 528 19.86 -15.00 -8.40
CA ASP A 528 21.26 -14.59 -8.52
C ASP A 528 21.48 -13.09 -8.28
N THR A 529 20.42 -12.30 -8.34
CA THR A 529 20.45 -10.85 -8.18
C THR A 529 19.27 -10.35 -7.33
N VAL A 530 19.37 -9.11 -6.85
CA VAL A 530 18.21 -8.38 -6.32
C VAL A 530 17.55 -7.65 -7.47
N PRO A 531 16.27 -7.94 -7.80
CA PRO A 531 15.56 -7.36 -8.93
C PRO A 531 15.36 -5.84 -8.77
N GLU A 532 15.34 -5.15 -9.91
CA GLU A 532 15.05 -3.71 -9.92
C GLU A 532 13.57 -3.40 -9.76
N ASN A 533 12.71 -4.28 -10.25
CA ASN A 533 11.27 -4.08 -10.24
C ASN A 533 10.53 -5.28 -9.66
N TYR A 534 9.41 -4.97 -8.98
CA TYR A 534 8.47 -5.99 -8.56
C TYR A 534 7.83 -6.67 -9.78
N SER A 535 7.69 -7.99 -9.72
CA SER A 535 6.98 -8.76 -10.74
C SER A 535 6.23 -9.90 -10.06
N GLU A 536 4.91 -9.93 -10.22
CA GLU A 536 4.07 -11.03 -9.73
C GLU A 536 4.30 -12.27 -10.59
N LYS A 537 4.41 -13.44 -9.95
CA LYS A 537 4.53 -14.75 -10.60
C LYS A 537 3.56 -15.75 -10.00
N THR A 538 3.19 -16.75 -10.78
CA THR A 538 2.27 -17.84 -10.40
C THR A 538 2.96 -19.20 -10.46
N GLY A 539 2.62 -20.11 -9.53
CA GLY A 539 3.06 -21.51 -9.57
C GLY A 539 4.56 -21.73 -9.45
N CYS A 540 5.26 -20.82 -8.74
CA CYS A 540 6.73 -20.80 -8.70
C CYS A 540 7.32 -21.29 -7.37
N GLY A 541 6.51 -21.46 -6.35
CA GLY A 541 6.94 -21.76 -4.98
C GLY A 541 7.22 -20.50 -4.15
N PRO A 542 7.60 -20.67 -2.87
CA PRO A 542 7.82 -19.59 -1.94
C PRO A 542 8.97 -18.68 -2.39
N ALA A 543 8.88 -17.41 -2.05
CA ALA A 543 9.91 -16.44 -2.34
C ALA A 543 11.18 -16.72 -1.52
N TYR A 544 12.35 -16.58 -2.16
CA TYR A 544 13.65 -16.71 -1.53
C TYR A 544 14.31 -15.35 -1.31
N VAL A 545 14.99 -15.26 -0.16
CA VAL A 545 16.02 -14.24 0.10
C VAL A 545 17.35 -14.98 0.28
N VAL A 546 18.31 -14.72 -0.60
CA VAL A 546 19.67 -15.28 -0.55
C VAL A 546 20.53 -14.36 0.28
N VAL A 547 21.28 -14.94 1.22
CA VAL A 547 22.09 -14.16 2.17
C VAL A 547 23.58 -14.53 2.08
N ASP A 548 24.40 -13.58 2.52
CA ASP A 548 25.84 -13.75 2.63
C ASP A 548 26.19 -14.83 3.67
N LYS A 549 27.31 -15.51 3.45
CA LYS A 549 27.84 -16.56 4.32
C LYS A 549 28.05 -16.09 5.76
N ASP A 550 28.45 -14.85 5.94
CA ASP A 550 28.70 -14.28 7.27
C ASP A 550 27.43 -14.17 8.11
N ALA A 551 26.24 -14.10 7.48
CA ALA A 551 24.95 -14.05 8.15
C ALA A 551 24.42 -15.44 8.56
N GLU A 552 24.87 -16.53 7.94
CA GLU A 552 24.32 -17.87 8.14
C GLU A 552 24.23 -18.32 9.62
N PRO A 553 25.31 -18.21 10.43
CA PRO A 553 25.25 -18.67 11.83
C PRO A 553 24.17 -17.94 12.63
N PHE A 554 24.00 -16.65 12.37
CA PHE A 554 23.03 -15.82 13.08
C PHE A 554 21.59 -16.15 12.67
N ILE A 555 21.36 -16.42 11.38
CA ILE A 555 20.03 -16.75 10.87
C ILE A 555 19.61 -18.13 11.38
N ARG A 556 20.48 -19.11 11.39
CA ARG A 556 20.23 -20.43 11.98
C ARG A 556 19.83 -20.34 13.47
N MET A 557 20.40 -19.38 14.21
CA MET A 557 19.99 -19.07 15.60
C MET A 557 18.69 -18.24 15.72
N GLY A 558 18.02 -17.92 14.60
CA GLY A 558 16.78 -17.15 14.59
C GLY A 558 16.96 -15.63 14.66
N ARG A 559 18.16 -15.10 14.39
CA ARG A 559 18.38 -13.64 14.28
C ARG A 559 17.87 -13.11 12.95
N ASN A 560 17.43 -11.84 12.94
CA ASN A 560 16.89 -11.20 11.74
C ASN A 560 17.96 -11.03 10.65
N VAL A 561 17.52 -11.10 9.37
CA VAL A 561 18.35 -10.72 8.23
C VAL A 561 18.40 -9.20 8.15
N MET A 562 19.61 -8.67 8.11
CA MET A 562 19.85 -7.24 7.87
C MET A 562 20.07 -7.00 6.37
N HIS A 563 19.67 -5.82 5.86
CA HIS A 563 19.80 -5.50 4.42
C HIS A 563 21.20 -5.70 3.86
N GLY A 564 22.23 -5.31 4.61
CA GLY A 564 23.63 -5.42 4.17
C GLY A 564 24.13 -6.85 3.91
N PHE A 565 23.36 -7.87 4.33
CA PHE A 565 23.70 -9.29 4.08
C PHE A 565 22.80 -9.93 3.02
N THR A 566 21.95 -9.17 2.34
CA THR A 566 21.09 -9.69 1.26
C THR A 566 21.85 -9.64 -0.06
N LEU A 567 22.07 -10.79 -0.68
CA LEU A 567 22.76 -10.92 -1.97
C LEU A 567 21.79 -10.92 -3.15
N ALA A 568 20.68 -11.66 -3.02
CA ALA A 568 19.69 -11.81 -4.07
C ALA A 568 18.30 -12.09 -3.49
N CYS A 569 17.25 -11.90 -4.28
CA CYS A 569 15.89 -12.24 -3.88
C CYS A 569 14.97 -12.38 -5.09
N ASP A 570 13.82 -13.01 -4.88
CA ASP A 570 12.78 -13.09 -5.91
C ASP A 570 12.05 -11.75 -6.10
N SER A 571 11.56 -11.52 -7.34
CA SER A 571 10.95 -10.25 -7.75
C SER A 571 9.57 -9.97 -7.16
N TRP A 572 8.87 -10.98 -6.64
CA TRP A 572 7.52 -10.83 -6.05
C TRP A 572 7.51 -10.63 -4.54
N ILE A 573 8.66 -10.36 -3.94
CA ILE A 573 8.76 -10.05 -2.51
C ILE A 573 8.20 -8.64 -2.26
N ARG A 574 7.34 -8.55 -1.24
CA ARG A 574 6.76 -7.30 -0.73
C ARG A 574 6.68 -7.31 0.80
N PRO A 575 6.45 -6.15 1.44
CA PRO A 575 6.30 -6.09 2.89
C PRO A 575 5.18 -7.02 3.40
N GLY A 576 5.47 -7.80 4.44
CA GLY A 576 4.54 -8.75 5.03
C GLY A 576 4.53 -10.15 4.37
N GLU A 577 5.28 -10.36 3.29
CA GLU A 577 5.39 -11.64 2.58
C GLU A 577 6.16 -12.67 3.38
N GLY A 578 5.67 -13.93 3.38
CA GLY A 578 6.43 -15.06 3.90
C GLY A 578 7.54 -15.46 2.95
N VAL A 579 8.78 -15.51 3.44
CA VAL A 579 9.97 -15.84 2.65
C VAL A 579 10.79 -16.95 3.27
N LEU A 580 11.44 -17.76 2.43
CA LEU A 580 12.49 -18.69 2.84
C LEU A 580 13.85 -18.00 2.70
N ILE A 581 14.70 -18.20 3.70
CA ILE A 581 16.05 -17.63 3.74
C ILE A 581 17.04 -18.73 3.45
N VAL A 582 17.84 -18.54 2.40
CA VAL A 582 18.80 -19.53 1.90
C VAL A 582 20.18 -18.91 1.73
N ASN A 583 21.23 -19.77 1.73
CA ASN A 583 22.56 -19.35 1.33
C ASN A 583 22.75 -19.44 -0.19
N SER A 584 23.95 -19.10 -0.68
CA SER A 584 24.31 -19.15 -2.11
C SER A 584 24.29 -20.56 -2.72
N GLU A 585 24.30 -21.60 -1.89
CA GLU A 585 24.19 -23.00 -2.30
C GLU A 585 22.72 -23.49 -2.30
N GLY A 586 21.77 -22.61 -1.90
CA GLY A 586 20.35 -22.91 -1.79
C GLY A 586 19.96 -23.72 -0.54
N GLU A 587 20.85 -23.81 0.45
CA GLU A 587 20.55 -24.47 1.71
C GLU A 587 19.61 -23.59 2.56
N LEU A 588 18.58 -24.19 3.14
CA LEU A 588 17.61 -23.49 3.98
C LEU A 588 18.22 -23.14 5.33
N LEU A 589 18.33 -21.84 5.62
CA LEU A 589 18.84 -21.30 6.88
C LEU A 589 17.71 -20.95 7.87
N GLY A 590 16.55 -20.60 7.36
CA GLY A 590 15.42 -20.19 8.17
C GLY A 590 14.26 -19.67 7.31
N PHE A 591 13.24 -19.16 7.96
CA PHE A 591 12.11 -18.52 7.30
C PHE A 591 11.59 -17.35 8.13
N GLY A 592 10.90 -16.43 7.48
CA GLY A 592 10.43 -15.23 8.12
C GLY A 592 9.46 -14.42 7.27
N THR A 593 9.36 -13.14 7.60
CA THR A 593 8.49 -12.18 6.92
C THR A 593 9.35 -11.03 6.41
N SER A 594 9.29 -10.77 5.10
CA SER A 594 9.95 -9.60 4.52
C SER A 594 9.40 -8.31 5.12
N GLN A 595 10.29 -7.36 5.37
CA GLN A 595 9.90 -6.03 5.86
C GLN A 595 9.81 -5.00 4.74
N THR A 596 10.36 -5.33 3.58
CA THR A 596 10.53 -4.43 2.43
C THR A 596 10.19 -5.14 1.12
N THR A 597 10.08 -4.37 0.04
CA THR A 597 9.96 -4.88 -1.34
C THR A 597 11.31 -5.39 -1.85
N CYS A 598 11.31 -6.11 -2.98
CA CYS A 598 12.54 -6.50 -3.65
C CYS A 598 13.41 -5.27 -4.05
N GLN A 599 12.79 -4.18 -4.50
CA GLN A 599 13.49 -2.95 -4.85
C GLN A 599 14.19 -2.31 -3.65
N GLU A 600 13.51 -2.27 -2.50
CA GLU A 600 14.10 -1.76 -1.26
C GLU A 600 15.23 -2.65 -0.75
N LEU A 601 15.14 -3.99 -0.93
CA LEU A 601 16.22 -4.92 -0.59
C LEU A 601 17.52 -4.58 -1.34
N LYS A 602 17.43 -4.06 -2.56
CA LYS A 602 18.58 -3.63 -3.35
C LYS A 602 19.26 -2.37 -2.82
N HIS A 603 18.47 -1.45 -2.28
CA HIS A 603 18.94 -0.08 -2.02
C HIS A 603 19.24 0.22 -0.55
N PHE A 604 18.58 -0.48 0.39
CA PHE A 604 18.90 -0.33 1.81
C PHE A 604 20.18 -1.09 2.18
N SER A 605 21.03 -0.45 2.97
CA SER A 605 22.24 -1.07 3.55
C SER A 605 22.11 -1.36 5.04
N LYS A 606 21.14 -0.73 5.72
CA LYS A 606 20.90 -0.85 7.17
C LYS A 606 19.44 -1.19 7.45
N GLY A 607 19.18 -1.73 8.64
CA GLY A 607 17.86 -2.13 9.06
C GLY A 607 17.54 -3.60 8.76
N ILE A 608 16.34 -4.03 9.17
CA ILE A 608 15.90 -5.41 9.05
C ILE A 608 15.26 -5.63 7.68
N ALA A 609 15.84 -6.50 6.87
CA ALA A 609 15.31 -6.95 5.59
C ALA A 609 14.23 -8.03 5.79
N VAL A 610 14.55 -9.06 6.58
CA VAL A 610 13.61 -10.12 6.93
C VAL A 610 13.55 -10.29 8.43
N LYS A 611 12.34 -10.21 8.99
CA LYS A 611 12.08 -10.59 10.38
C LYS A 611 11.98 -12.11 10.47
N VAL A 612 13.05 -12.75 10.93
CA VAL A 612 13.12 -14.21 11.07
C VAL A 612 12.13 -14.68 12.12
N ARG A 613 11.36 -15.69 11.76
CA ARG A 613 10.43 -16.35 12.68
C ARG A 613 11.13 -17.50 13.39
N GLN A 614 11.89 -18.30 12.64
CA GLN A 614 12.65 -19.42 13.17
C GLN A 614 13.82 -19.74 12.23
N GLY A 615 14.98 -20.07 12.81
CA GLY A 615 16.12 -20.59 12.10
C GLY A 615 16.05 -22.11 11.96
N CYS A 616 16.74 -22.63 10.95
CA CYS A 616 16.91 -24.05 10.70
C CYS A 616 18.34 -24.42 11.11
N ALA A 617 18.48 -24.89 12.35
CA ALA A 617 19.75 -25.38 12.89
C ALA A 617 20.18 -26.68 12.22
#